data_00256a7c47f31ef83be70eb02d9a33ad
#
_entry.id   00256a7c47f31ef83be70eb02d9a33ad
#
_cell.length_a   1.000
_cell.length_b   1.000
_cell.length_c   1.000
_cell.angle_alpha   90.00
_cell.angle_beta   90.00
_cell.angle_gamma   90.00
#
_symmetry.space_group_name_H-M   'P 1'
#
loop_
_entity.id
_entity.type
_entity.pdbx_description
1 polymer ?
#
loop_
_entity_poly.entity_id
_entity_poly.type
_entity_poly.pdbx_seq_one_letter_code
_entity_poly.pdbx_strand_id
1 'polypeptide(L)'
;MDLSSISIILLGSTFGLILRIFIQDNFKKSIFFDIRNTSIVNFLSSFFLGILVALNFLNNEILVLFYGGFLGCFSTFSSFIYQLFDLFKKRKFLRLFFHYIEVIIFSFLFFYLGYFLIQFF
;
A
#
# COMPACT_ATOMS: atom_id res chain seq x y z
N MET A 1 15.51 14.51 -14.72
CA MET A 1 14.66 13.36 -15.10
C MET A 1 14.31 13.50 -16.57
N ASP A 2 14.64 12.51 -17.36
CA ASP A 2 14.37 12.57 -18.78
C ASP A 2 12.97 12.06 -19.10
N LEU A 3 12.57 12.18 -20.37
CA LEU A 3 11.21 11.84 -20.80
C LEU A 3 10.92 10.35 -20.63
N SER A 4 11.93 9.51 -20.84
CA SER A 4 11.76 8.05 -20.69
C SER A 4 11.48 7.67 -19.23
N SER A 5 12.16 8.31 -18.28
CA SER A 5 11.92 8.07 -16.84
C SER A 5 10.49 8.44 -16.45
N ILE A 6 10.02 9.59 -16.93
CA ILE A 6 8.65 10.06 -16.66
C ILE A 6 7.64 9.05 -17.23
N SER A 7 7.88 8.55 -18.43
CA SER A 7 6.99 7.58 -19.07
C SER A 7 6.88 6.29 -18.26
N ILE A 8 8.01 5.80 -17.73
CA ILE A 8 8.03 4.57 -16.93
C ILE A 8 7.25 4.76 -15.62
N ILE A 9 7.42 5.91 -14.97
CA ILE A 9 6.68 6.21 -13.74
C ILE A 9 5.18 6.29 -14.03
N LEU A 10 4.79 6.91 -15.14
CA LEU A 10 3.39 7.04 -15.52
C LEU A 10 2.75 5.68 -15.81
N LEU A 11 3.48 4.78 -16.48
CA LEU A 11 2.98 3.43 -16.73
C LEU A 11 2.76 2.67 -15.43
N GLY A 12 3.74 2.71 -14.52
CA GLY A 12 3.61 2.07 -13.22
C GLY A 12 2.44 2.64 -12.43
N SER A 13 2.30 3.98 -12.44
CA SER A 13 1.22 4.67 -11.74
C SER A 13 -0.15 4.28 -12.29
N THR A 14 -0.27 4.14 -13.60
CA THR A 14 -1.53 3.74 -14.23
C THR A 14 -1.94 2.33 -13.78
N PHE A 15 -1.01 1.38 -13.82
CA PHE A 15 -1.29 0.02 -13.35
C PHE A 15 -1.63 0.00 -11.88
N GLY A 16 -0.91 0.76 -11.06
CA GLY A 16 -1.19 0.83 -9.63
C GLY A 16 -2.57 1.38 -9.33
N LEU A 17 -2.97 2.44 -10.02
CA LEU A 17 -4.27 3.06 -9.84
C LEU A 17 -5.39 2.11 -10.27
N ILE A 18 -5.24 1.45 -11.40
CA ILE A 18 -6.24 0.50 -11.89
C ILE A 18 -6.42 -0.65 -10.89
N LEU A 19 -5.33 -1.20 -10.40
CA LEU A 19 -5.39 -2.29 -9.44
C LEU A 19 -6.01 -1.85 -8.12
N ARG A 20 -5.69 -0.63 -7.65
CA ARG A 20 -6.29 -0.07 -6.45
C ARG A 20 -7.82 0.04 -6.58
N ILE A 21 -8.28 0.58 -7.70
CA ILE A 21 -9.72 0.73 -7.94
C ILE A 21 -10.39 -0.64 -7.99
N PHE A 22 -9.77 -1.60 -8.68
CA PHE A 22 -10.30 -2.96 -8.78
C PHE A 22 -10.46 -3.60 -7.40
N ILE A 23 -9.45 -3.50 -6.54
CA ILE A 23 -9.50 -4.08 -5.21
C ILE A 23 -10.54 -3.38 -4.35
N GLN A 24 -10.58 -2.05 -4.38
CA GLN A 24 -11.54 -1.30 -3.58
C GLN A 24 -12.98 -1.58 -3.98
N ASP A 25 -13.24 -1.82 -5.26
CA ASP A 25 -14.59 -2.14 -5.71
C ASP A 25 -15.01 -3.55 -5.34
N ASN A 26 -14.10 -4.50 -5.40
CA ASN A 26 -14.41 -5.91 -5.15
C ASN A 26 -14.51 -6.24 -3.66
N PHE A 27 -13.86 -5.47 -2.79
CA PHE A 27 -13.83 -5.74 -1.36
C PHE A 27 -14.63 -4.71 -0.57
N LYS A 28 -15.75 -4.24 -1.13
CA LYS A 28 -16.58 -3.22 -0.48
C LYS A 28 -17.23 -3.69 0.81
N LYS A 29 -17.42 -5.00 0.98
CA LYS A 29 -18.00 -5.54 2.22
C LYS A 29 -16.89 -5.74 3.22
N SER A 30 -16.97 -5.06 4.36
CA SER A 30 -15.98 -5.22 5.41
C SER A 30 -15.91 -6.67 5.84
N ILE A 31 -14.74 -7.23 5.75
CA ILE A 31 -14.43 -8.55 6.27
C ILE A 31 -13.88 -8.28 7.67
N PHE A 32 -14.09 -9.14 8.57
CA PHE A 32 -13.61 -9.16 9.96
C PHE A 32 -12.70 -7.99 10.39
N PHE A 33 -12.97 -7.38 11.55
CA PHE A 33 -12.14 -6.37 12.22
C PHE A 33 -12.16 -4.97 11.60
N ASP A 34 -13.23 -4.60 10.90
CA ASP A 34 -13.36 -3.26 10.32
C ASP A 34 -12.19 -2.87 9.40
N ILE A 35 -11.51 -3.86 8.83
CA ILE A 35 -10.47 -3.60 7.84
C ILE A 35 -11.16 -3.10 6.59
N ARG A 36 -11.01 -1.81 6.31
CA ARG A 36 -11.57 -1.20 5.11
C ARG A 36 -10.71 -1.54 3.91
N ASN A 37 -11.31 -1.45 2.72
CA ASN A 37 -10.63 -1.75 1.47
C ASN A 37 -9.31 -0.98 1.32
N THR A 38 -9.29 0.24 1.85
CA THR A 38 -8.09 1.08 1.83
C THR A 38 -6.95 0.45 2.62
N SER A 39 -7.26 -0.14 3.78
CA SER A 39 -6.24 -0.81 4.59
C SER A 39 -5.66 -2.02 3.87
N ILE A 40 -6.51 -2.80 3.18
CA ILE A 40 -6.06 -3.96 2.41
C ILE A 40 -5.08 -3.51 1.33
N VAL A 41 -5.39 -2.43 0.62
CA VAL A 41 -4.53 -1.89 -0.43
C VAL A 41 -3.18 -1.49 0.16
N ASN A 42 -3.18 -0.84 1.32
CA ASN A 42 -1.95 -0.40 1.96
C ASN A 42 -1.12 -1.60 2.47
N PHE A 43 -1.78 -2.63 2.99
CA PHE A 43 -1.10 -3.85 3.43
C PHE A 43 -0.43 -4.56 2.26
N LEU A 44 -1.14 -4.70 1.14
CA LEU A 44 -0.58 -5.31 -0.07
C LEU A 44 0.58 -4.49 -0.61
N SER A 45 0.47 -3.17 -0.55
CA SER A 45 1.55 -2.29 -0.98
C SER A 45 2.81 -2.50 -0.14
N SER A 46 2.65 -2.63 1.18
CA SER A 46 3.77 -2.92 2.07
C SER A 46 4.40 -4.27 1.76
N PHE A 47 3.58 -5.27 1.48
CA PHE A 47 4.04 -6.60 1.10
C PHE A 47 4.90 -6.55 -0.18
N PHE A 48 4.40 -5.86 -1.21
CA PHE A 48 5.15 -5.72 -2.45
C PHE A 48 6.44 -4.93 -2.26
N LEU A 49 6.42 -3.92 -1.39
CA LEU A 49 7.63 -3.18 -1.07
C LEU A 49 8.68 -4.08 -0.41
N GLY A 50 8.25 -4.95 0.49
CA GLY A 50 9.14 -5.93 1.11
C GLY A 50 9.78 -6.87 0.10
N ILE A 51 8.99 -7.35 -0.87
CA ILE A 51 9.50 -8.19 -1.94
C ILE A 51 10.53 -7.42 -2.78
N LEU A 52 10.23 -6.19 -3.12
CA LEU A 52 11.13 -5.35 -3.92
C LEU A 52 12.48 -5.16 -3.22
N VAL A 53 12.46 -4.87 -1.92
CA VAL A 53 13.67 -4.68 -1.14
C VAL A 53 14.48 -5.98 -1.08
N ALA A 54 13.80 -7.12 -0.87
CA ALA A 54 14.48 -8.42 -0.75
C ALA A 54 15.13 -8.85 -2.05
N LEU A 55 14.55 -8.52 -3.18
CA LEU A 55 15.07 -8.90 -4.50
C LEU A 55 16.23 -8.03 -4.98
N ASN A 56 16.57 -6.99 -4.22
CA ASN A 56 17.65 -6.05 -4.57
C ASN A 56 17.46 -5.39 -5.93
N PHE A 57 16.21 -5.16 -6.33
CA PHE A 57 15.90 -4.45 -7.59
C PHE A 57 16.28 -2.98 -7.55
N LEU A 58 16.73 -2.49 -6.38
CA LEU A 58 17.12 -1.09 -6.25
C LEU A 58 18.27 -0.69 -7.17
N ASN A 59 19.04 -1.67 -7.66
CA ASN A 59 20.12 -1.42 -8.60
C ASN A 59 19.63 -1.29 -10.04
N ASN A 60 18.39 -1.64 -10.34
CA ASN A 60 17.84 -1.51 -11.68
C ASN A 60 16.95 -0.27 -11.72
N GLU A 61 17.41 0.75 -12.42
CA GLU A 61 16.73 2.06 -12.47
C GLU A 61 15.32 1.95 -13.05
N ILE A 62 15.15 1.15 -14.11
CA ILE A 62 13.86 1.02 -14.76
C ILE A 62 12.83 0.37 -13.84
N LEU A 63 13.23 -0.70 -13.14
CA LEU A 63 12.35 -1.39 -12.20
C LEU A 63 12.00 -0.50 -11.01
N VAL A 64 12.96 0.28 -10.51
CA VAL A 64 12.71 1.19 -9.39
C VAL A 64 11.69 2.26 -9.79
N LEU A 65 11.83 2.82 -10.98
CA LEU A 65 10.89 3.83 -11.46
C LEU A 65 9.48 3.26 -11.65
N PHE A 66 9.39 2.09 -12.27
CA PHE A 66 8.10 1.44 -12.48
C PHE A 66 7.43 1.10 -11.16
N TYR A 67 8.13 0.43 -10.25
CA TYR A 67 7.56 0.04 -8.96
C TYR A 67 7.29 1.25 -8.07
N GLY A 68 8.11 2.29 -8.16
CA GLY A 68 7.87 3.53 -7.44
C GLY A 68 6.55 4.16 -7.83
N GLY A 69 6.30 4.26 -9.13
CA GLY A 69 5.02 4.75 -9.64
C GLY A 69 3.87 3.82 -9.28
N PHE A 70 4.06 2.51 -9.45
CA PHE A 70 3.04 1.51 -9.14
C PHE A 70 2.62 1.58 -7.68
N LEU A 71 3.57 1.49 -6.75
CA LEU A 71 3.26 1.49 -5.32
C LEU A 71 2.76 2.86 -4.86
N GLY A 72 3.25 3.93 -5.47
CA GLY A 72 2.82 5.28 -5.13
C GLY A 72 1.35 5.53 -5.42
N CYS A 73 0.84 4.98 -6.51
CA CYS A 73 -0.58 5.11 -6.85
C CYS A 73 -1.44 3.97 -6.33
N PHE A 74 -0.83 2.82 -6.06
CA PHE A 74 -1.55 1.68 -5.49
C PHE A 74 -1.88 1.93 -4.01
N SER A 75 -0.91 2.40 -3.24
CA SER A 75 -1.13 2.72 -1.83
C SER A 75 -1.80 4.08 -1.67
N THR A 76 -2.46 4.30 -0.54
CA THR A 76 -3.12 5.57 -0.28
C THR A 76 -3.02 5.95 1.19
N PHE A 77 -2.21 6.98 1.44
CA PHE A 77 -2.07 7.57 2.78
C PHE A 77 -3.23 8.50 3.09
N SER A 78 -3.68 9.25 2.12
CA SER A 78 -4.74 10.24 2.33
C SER A 78 -6.05 9.60 2.76
N SER A 79 -6.41 8.45 2.21
CA SER A 79 -7.61 7.73 2.64
C SER A 79 -7.49 7.22 4.06
N PHE A 80 -6.30 6.79 4.47
CA PHE A 80 -6.04 6.38 5.85
C PHE A 80 -6.23 7.53 6.81
N ILE A 81 -5.66 8.69 6.49
CA ILE A 81 -5.80 9.90 7.32
C ILE A 81 -7.26 10.34 7.37
N TYR A 82 -7.98 10.25 6.25
CA TYR A 82 -9.40 10.59 6.22
C TYR A 82 -10.20 9.69 7.18
N GLN A 83 -9.89 8.40 7.20
CA GLN A 83 -10.55 7.47 8.11
C GLN A 83 -10.29 7.83 9.58
N LEU A 84 -9.06 8.19 9.91
CA LEU A 84 -8.72 8.64 11.26
C LEU A 84 -9.46 9.92 11.61
N PHE A 85 -9.53 10.86 10.68
CA PHE A 85 -10.22 12.12 10.89
C PHE A 85 -11.72 11.90 11.12
N ASP A 86 -12.33 11.00 10.36
CA ASP A 86 -13.74 10.66 10.50
C ASP A 86 -14.03 10.08 11.88
N LEU A 87 -13.19 9.18 12.36
CA LEU A 87 -13.32 8.61 13.70
C LEU A 87 -13.12 9.67 14.79
N PHE A 88 -12.18 10.60 14.56
CA PHE A 88 -11.95 11.72 15.47
C PHE A 88 -13.19 12.61 15.57
N LYS A 89 -13.79 12.92 14.42
CA LYS A 89 -14.99 13.75 14.33
C LYS A 89 -16.18 13.13 15.07
N LYS A 90 -16.30 11.79 14.98
CA LYS A 90 -17.36 11.05 15.66
C LYS A 90 -17.05 10.79 17.14
N ARG A 91 -15.93 11.33 17.65
CA ARG A 91 -15.46 11.18 19.02
C ARG A 91 -15.25 9.72 19.43
N LYS A 92 -14.93 8.86 18.47
CA LYS A 92 -14.61 7.46 18.74
C LYS A 92 -13.09 7.30 18.92
N PHE A 93 -12.56 7.90 20.00
CA PHE A 93 -11.10 7.97 20.20
C PHE A 93 -10.46 6.60 20.41
N LEU A 94 -11.13 5.73 21.11
CA LEU A 94 -10.60 4.39 21.36
C LEU A 94 -10.48 3.61 20.05
N ARG A 95 -11.52 3.67 19.21
CA ARG A 95 -11.52 3.01 17.93
C ARG A 95 -10.48 3.62 16.99
N LEU A 96 -10.31 4.92 17.04
CA LEU A 96 -9.28 5.62 16.27
C LEU A 96 -7.89 5.11 16.63
N PHE A 97 -7.61 5.01 17.93
CA PHE A 97 -6.32 4.54 18.42
C PHE A 97 -6.06 3.10 17.99
N PHE A 98 -7.04 2.21 18.15
CA PHE A 98 -6.90 0.82 17.72
C PHE A 98 -6.71 0.69 16.22
N HIS A 99 -7.45 1.45 15.43
CA HIS A 99 -7.31 1.43 13.97
C HIS A 99 -5.92 1.90 13.54
N TYR A 100 -5.43 2.97 14.15
CA TYR A 100 -4.10 3.50 13.87
C TYR A 100 -3.02 2.45 14.16
N ILE A 101 -3.06 1.87 15.36
CA ILE A 101 -2.08 0.86 15.78
C ILE A 101 -2.18 -0.38 14.86
N GLU A 102 -3.39 -0.82 14.57
CA GLU A 102 -3.62 -1.99 13.72
C GLU A 102 -3.01 -1.81 12.34
N VAL A 103 -3.27 -0.68 11.70
CA VAL A 103 -2.74 -0.42 10.35
C VAL A 103 -1.22 -0.38 10.37
N ILE A 104 -0.63 0.29 11.36
CA ILE A 104 0.83 0.40 11.46
C ILE A 104 1.46 -0.99 11.66
N ILE A 105 0.94 -1.76 12.60
CA ILE A 105 1.51 -3.08 12.93
C ILE A 105 1.36 -4.04 11.76
N PHE A 106 0.18 -4.12 11.16
CA PHE A 106 -0.04 -5.03 10.04
C PHE A 106 0.75 -4.63 8.80
N SER A 107 0.98 -3.33 8.59
CA SER A 107 1.82 -2.87 7.47
C SER A 107 3.25 -3.37 7.64
N PHE A 108 3.81 -3.27 8.83
CA PHE A 108 5.14 -3.80 9.11
C PHE A 108 5.19 -5.31 8.98
N LEU A 109 4.16 -6.02 9.47
CA LEU A 109 4.09 -7.46 9.36
C LEU A 109 4.07 -7.91 7.89
N PHE A 110 3.27 -7.26 7.07
CA PHE A 110 3.21 -7.59 5.64
C PHE A 110 4.51 -7.27 4.93
N PHE A 111 5.17 -6.18 5.31
CA PHE A 111 6.48 -5.84 4.75
C PHE A 111 7.49 -6.95 5.05
N TYR A 112 7.58 -7.36 6.32
CA TYR A 112 8.50 -8.42 6.72
C TYR A 112 8.13 -9.75 6.10
N LEU A 113 6.85 -10.02 5.97
CA LEU A 113 6.39 -11.26 5.35
C LEU A 113 6.86 -11.34 3.90
N GLY A 114 6.71 -10.27 3.14
CA GLY A 114 7.19 -10.21 1.77
C GLY A 114 8.71 -10.33 1.68
N TYR A 115 9.42 -9.67 2.60
CA TYR A 115 10.87 -9.73 2.64
C TYR A 115 11.37 -11.14 2.92
N PHE A 116 10.84 -11.79 3.96
CA PHE A 116 11.28 -13.12 4.35
C PHE A 116 10.85 -14.19 3.35
N LEU A 117 9.71 -14.01 2.70
CA LEU A 117 9.26 -14.95 1.68
C LEU A 117 10.32 -15.11 0.57
N ILE A 118 10.90 -13.99 0.14
CA ILE A 118 11.94 -13.99 -0.88
C ILE A 118 13.25 -14.53 -0.33
N GLN A 119 13.56 -14.24 0.93
CA GLN A 119 14.82 -14.73 1.55
C GLN A 119 14.84 -16.26 1.66
N PHE A 120 13.68 -16.90 1.80
CA PHE A 120 13.59 -18.36 1.86
C PHE A 120 13.65 -19.03 0.48
N PHE A 121 13.48 -18.27 -0.58
CA PHE A 121 13.61 -18.76 -1.95
C PHE A 121 14.85 -18.16 -2.58
#